data_3e19e6aefb5ab784f8abbe1901bf94e9
#
_entry.id   3e19e6aefb5ab784f8abbe1901bf94e9
#
_cell.length_a   1.000
_cell.length_b   1.000
_cell.length_c   1.000
_cell.angle_alpha   90.00
_cell.angle_beta   90.00
_cell.angle_gamma   90.00
#
_symmetry.space_group_name_H-M   'P 1'
#
loop_
_entity.id
_entity.type
_entity.pdbx_description
1 polymer ?
#
loop_
_entity_poly.entity_id
_entity_poly.type
_entity_poly.pdbx_seq_one_letter_code
_entity_poly.pdbx_strand_id
1 'polypeptide(L)'
;MISEIFTDGAAVTNKVKYSILQWSTAAVHFMLIFIFASVGVYSMTIFNIASTVCYLLCGILVKKERYILFYYITFVEICLHSYTATILVGWELGFPLYIIGIMPVIFYMHFSLN
;
A
#
# COMPACT_ATOMS: atom_id res chain seq x y z
N MET A 1 27.83 -16.78 14.49
CA MET A 1 27.20 -17.79 13.61
C MET A 1 25.69 -17.89 13.82
N ILE A 2 25.20 -18.21 15.02
CA ILE A 2 23.76 -18.29 15.28
C ILE A 2 23.09 -16.93 15.13
N SER A 3 23.71 -15.85 15.63
CA SER A 3 23.18 -14.49 15.50
C SER A 3 23.08 -14.04 14.05
N GLU A 4 24.01 -14.43 13.20
CA GLU A 4 23.99 -14.12 11.77
C GLU A 4 22.84 -14.82 11.05
N ILE A 5 22.60 -16.10 11.37
CA ILE A 5 21.49 -16.87 10.81
C ILE A 5 20.14 -16.23 11.15
N PHE A 6 19.96 -15.81 12.41
CA PHE A 6 18.71 -15.14 12.84
C PHE A 6 18.57 -13.76 12.20
N THR A 7 19.65 -13.01 12.07
CA THR A 7 19.63 -11.69 11.41
C THR A 7 19.26 -11.81 9.94
N ASP A 8 19.86 -12.76 9.23
CA ASP A 8 19.57 -12.99 7.81
C ASP A 8 18.13 -13.46 7.62
N GLY A 9 17.65 -14.35 8.49
CA GLY A 9 16.25 -14.80 8.45
C GLY A 9 15.27 -13.67 8.67
N ALA A 10 15.53 -12.78 9.62
CA ALA A 10 14.69 -11.61 9.87
C ALA A 10 14.70 -10.64 8.68
N ALA A 11 15.85 -10.38 8.06
CA ALA A 11 15.97 -9.53 6.88
C ALA A 11 15.18 -10.10 5.70
N VAL A 12 15.28 -11.40 5.44
CA VAL A 12 14.52 -12.07 4.38
C VAL A 12 13.02 -11.98 4.67
N THR A 13 12.59 -12.20 5.92
CA THR A 13 11.19 -12.12 6.30
C THR A 13 10.62 -10.72 6.08
N ASN A 14 11.35 -9.67 6.47
CA ASN A 14 10.91 -8.29 6.25
C ASN A 14 10.80 -7.98 4.76
N LYS A 15 11.76 -8.37 3.95
CA LYS A 15 11.74 -8.16 2.50
C LYS A 15 10.53 -8.84 1.87
N VAL A 16 10.21 -10.07 2.27
CA VAL A 16 9.04 -10.80 1.77
C VAL A 16 7.74 -10.09 2.16
N LYS A 17 7.60 -9.68 3.42
CA LYS A 17 6.41 -8.96 3.90
C LYS A 17 6.16 -7.68 3.11
N TYR A 18 7.17 -6.84 2.96
CA TYR A 18 7.04 -5.56 2.27
C TYR A 18 6.86 -5.75 0.76
N SER A 19 7.46 -6.78 0.18
CA SER A 19 7.22 -7.14 -1.22
C SER A 19 5.76 -7.56 -1.45
N ILE A 20 5.21 -8.37 -0.56
CA ILE A 20 3.78 -8.76 -0.63
C ILE A 20 2.89 -7.53 -0.52
N LEU A 21 3.16 -6.63 0.43
CA LEU A 21 2.39 -5.40 0.58
C LEU A 21 2.48 -4.53 -0.68
N GLN A 22 3.67 -4.34 -1.22
CA GLN A 22 3.90 -3.53 -2.41
C GLN A 22 3.17 -4.09 -3.64
N TRP A 23 3.27 -5.38 -3.91
CA TRP A 23 2.59 -6.00 -5.04
C TRP A 23 1.09 -6.06 -4.85
N SER A 24 0.62 -6.31 -3.63
CA SER A 24 -0.82 -6.34 -3.32
C SER A 24 -1.46 -4.98 -3.51
N THR A 25 -0.83 -3.91 -3.03
CA THR A 25 -1.35 -2.55 -3.21
C THR A 25 -1.34 -2.14 -4.67
N ALA A 26 -0.29 -2.47 -5.42
CA ALA A 26 -0.24 -2.21 -6.85
C ALA A 26 -1.37 -2.95 -7.60
N ALA A 27 -1.60 -4.22 -7.27
CA ALA A 27 -2.65 -5.03 -7.90
C ALA A 27 -4.05 -4.48 -7.61
N VAL A 28 -4.32 -4.10 -6.36
CA VAL A 28 -5.62 -3.52 -5.97
C VAL A 28 -5.88 -2.23 -6.73
N HIS A 29 -4.91 -1.32 -6.78
CA HIS A 29 -5.08 -0.05 -7.50
C HIS A 29 -5.22 -0.27 -9.01
N PHE A 30 -4.50 -1.24 -9.56
CA PHE A 30 -4.66 -1.62 -10.96
C PHE A 30 -6.08 -2.10 -11.27
N MET A 31 -6.66 -2.94 -10.41
CA MET A 31 -8.05 -3.38 -10.53
C MET A 31 -9.04 -2.21 -10.40
N LEU A 32 -8.78 -1.28 -9.49
CA LEU A 32 -9.63 -0.12 -9.28
C LEU A 32 -9.68 0.81 -10.50
N ILE A 33 -8.63 0.85 -11.31
CA ILE A 33 -8.64 1.61 -12.58
C ILE A 33 -9.82 1.17 -13.44
N PHE A 34 -9.99 -0.14 -13.63
CA PHE A 34 -11.07 -0.68 -14.46
C PHE A 34 -12.44 -0.50 -13.81
N ILE A 35 -12.53 -0.67 -12.50
CA ILE A 35 -13.78 -0.51 -11.76
C ILE A 35 -14.28 0.93 -11.88
N PHE A 36 -13.43 1.92 -11.59
CA PHE A 36 -13.83 3.32 -11.67
C PHE A 36 -14.10 3.78 -13.12
N ALA A 37 -13.35 3.26 -14.08
CA ALA A 37 -13.61 3.54 -15.48
C ALA A 37 -14.99 3.00 -15.92
N SER A 38 -15.35 1.80 -15.46
CA SER A 38 -16.64 1.18 -15.83
C SER A 38 -17.85 1.90 -15.23
N VAL A 39 -17.70 2.53 -14.07
CA VAL A 39 -18.78 3.32 -13.46
C VAL A 39 -18.73 4.81 -13.81
N GLY A 40 -17.79 5.22 -14.65
CA GLY A 40 -17.70 6.58 -15.16
C GLY A 40 -17.05 7.59 -14.24
N VAL A 41 -16.38 7.17 -13.18
CA VAL A 41 -15.66 8.06 -12.25
C VAL A 41 -14.21 8.23 -12.72
N TYR A 42 -14.03 9.01 -13.77
CA TYR A 42 -12.73 9.13 -14.44
C TYR A 42 -11.66 9.81 -13.59
N SER A 43 -12.04 10.71 -12.69
CA SER A 43 -11.09 11.33 -11.76
C SER A 43 -10.42 10.26 -10.87
N MET A 44 -11.20 9.30 -10.37
CA MET A 44 -10.65 8.19 -9.58
C MET A 44 -9.87 7.20 -10.45
N THR A 45 -10.26 7.04 -11.71
CA THR A 45 -9.49 6.23 -12.68
C THR A 45 -8.07 6.80 -12.81
N ILE A 46 -7.95 8.10 -13.04
CA ILE A 46 -6.65 8.78 -13.17
C ILE A 46 -5.86 8.69 -11.86
N PHE A 47 -6.51 8.90 -10.71
CA PHE A 47 -5.88 8.77 -9.41
C PHE A 47 -5.28 7.37 -9.21
N ASN A 48 -6.03 6.33 -9.57
CA ASN A 48 -5.57 4.94 -9.42
C ASN A 48 -4.45 4.58 -10.39
N ILE A 49 -4.40 5.18 -11.58
CA ILE A 49 -3.26 5.05 -12.49
C ILE A 49 -2.00 5.60 -11.82
N ALA A 50 -2.08 6.80 -11.25
CA ALA A 50 -0.96 7.41 -10.54
C ALA A 50 -0.54 6.58 -9.33
N SER A 51 -1.50 6.06 -8.55
CA SER A 51 -1.22 5.20 -7.41
C SER A 51 -0.56 3.89 -7.80
N THR A 52 -1.01 3.26 -8.89
CA THR A 52 -0.40 2.03 -9.41
C THR A 52 1.06 2.26 -9.78
N VAL A 53 1.35 3.35 -10.50
CA VAL A 53 2.74 3.72 -10.85
C VAL A 53 3.56 3.97 -9.59
N CYS A 54 3.00 4.68 -8.61
CA CYS A 54 3.66 4.93 -7.33
C CYS A 54 4.05 3.63 -6.63
N TYR A 55 3.14 2.67 -6.53
CA TYR A 55 3.43 1.39 -5.88
C TYR A 55 4.40 0.52 -6.65
N LEU A 56 4.39 0.57 -7.98
CA LEU A 56 5.40 -0.10 -8.78
C LEU A 56 6.79 0.50 -8.54
N LEU A 57 6.90 1.82 -8.44
CA LEU A 57 8.15 2.50 -8.10
C LEU A 57 8.57 2.22 -6.65
N CYS A 58 7.65 2.01 -5.73
CA CYS A 58 7.94 1.61 -4.35
C CYS A 58 8.66 0.25 -4.28
N GLY A 59 8.56 -0.58 -5.31
CA GLY A 59 9.35 -1.81 -5.41
C GLY A 59 10.86 -1.56 -5.33
N ILE A 60 11.31 -0.39 -5.80
CA ILE A 60 12.72 0.03 -5.69
C ILE A 60 13.09 0.25 -4.23
N LEU A 61 12.20 0.89 -3.45
CA LEU A 61 12.40 1.12 -2.01
C LEU A 61 12.49 -0.19 -1.25
N VAL A 62 11.63 -1.15 -1.58
CA VAL A 62 11.64 -2.49 -0.97
C VAL A 62 12.95 -3.21 -1.28
N LYS A 63 13.43 -3.14 -2.52
CA LYS A 63 14.72 -3.73 -2.91
C LYS A 63 15.89 -3.11 -2.16
N LYS A 64 15.83 -1.81 -1.87
CA LYS A 64 16.85 -1.07 -1.12
C LYS A 64 16.66 -1.15 0.39
N GLU A 65 15.68 -1.93 0.85
CA GLU A 65 15.35 -2.09 2.27
C GLU A 65 14.98 -0.78 2.98
N ARG A 66 14.43 0.18 2.23
CA ARG A 66 13.93 1.44 2.76
C ARG A 66 12.47 1.32 3.18
N TYR A 67 12.21 0.46 4.15
CA TYR A 67 10.85 0.09 4.56
C TYR A 67 10.10 1.23 5.24
N ILE A 68 10.77 2.05 6.04
CA ILE A 68 10.14 3.17 6.74
C ILE A 68 9.60 4.19 5.73
N LEU A 69 10.39 4.51 4.70
CA LEU A 69 9.94 5.42 3.65
C LEU A 69 8.75 4.84 2.87
N PHE A 70 8.81 3.57 2.52
CA PHE A 70 7.70 2.86 1.88
C PHE A 70 6.44 2.87 2.77
N TYR A 71 6.60 2.63 4.07
CA TYR A 71 5.52 2.67 5.05
C TYR A 71 4.81 4.03 5.04
N TYR A 72 5.55 5.13 5.11
CA TYR A 72 4.96 6.47 5.11
C TYR A 72 4.27 6.80 3.78
N ILE A 73 4.87 6.44 2.66
CA ILE A 73 4.26 6.64 1.34
C ILE A 73 2.93 5.87 1.25
N THR A 74 2.91 4.62 1.69
CA THR A 74 1.71 3.78 1.71
C THR A 74 0.63 4.39 2.59
N PHE A 75 0.98 4.83 3.79
CA PHE A 75 0.04 5.43 4.74
C PHE A 75 -0.59 6.71 4.16
N VAL A 76 0.24 7.62 3.66
CA VAL A 76 -0.24 8.89 3.07
C VAL A 76 -1.12 8.62 1.84
N GLU A 77 -0.69 7.70 0.98
CA GLU A 77 -1.46 7.35 -0.22
C GLU A 77 -2.83 6.77 0.12
N ILE A 78 -2.90 5.83 1.05
CA ILE A 78 -4.18 5.23 1.47
C ILE A 78 -5.11 6.28 2.06
N CYS A 79 -4.61 7.19 2.88
CA CYS A 79 -5.41 8.27 3.44
C CYS A 79 -5.92 9.22 2.35
N LEU A 80 -5.08 9.63 1.41
CA LEU A 80 -5.47 10.49 0.30
C LEU A 80 -6.46 9.79 -0.64
N HIS A 81 -6.23 8.53 -0.94
CA HIS A 81 -7.11 7.74 -1.78
C HIS A 81 -8.50 7.61 -1.16
N SER A 82 -8.56 7.23 0.12
CA SER A 82 -9.83 7.08 0.83
C SER A 82 -10.58 8.40 0.95
N TYR A 83 -9.88 9.48 1.24
CA TYR A 83 -10.47 10.82 1.32
C TYR A 83 -11.06 11.25 -0.03
N THR A 84 -10.27 11.14 -1.10
CA THR A 84 -10.70 11.53 -2.44
C THR A 84 -11.86 10.66 -2.93
N ALA A 85 -11.78 9.35 -2.71
CA ALA A 85 -12.85 8.44 -3.08
C ALA A 85 -14.15 8.74 -2.32
N THR A 86 -14.06 9.07 -1.04
CA THR A 86 -15.23 9.43 -0.23
C THR A 86 -15.91 10.68 -0.76
N ILE A 87 -15.15 11.70 -1.16
CA ILE A 87 -15.71 12.93 -1.73
C ILE A 87 -16.36 12.67 -3.09
N LEU A 88 -15.70 11.90 -3.96
CA LEU A 88 -16.14 11.73 -5.35
C LEU A 88 -17.22 10.65 -5.51
N VAL A 89 -17.21 9.62 -4.67
CA VAL A 89 -18.07 8.45 -4.82
C VAL A 89 -19.07 8.33 -3.67
N GLY A 90 -18.78 8.89 -2.51
CA GLY A 90 -19.65 8.92 -1.33
C GLY A 90 -19.26 7.92 -0.26
N TRP A 91 -19.88 8.10 0.90
CA TRP A 91 -19.64 7.28 2.10
C TRP A 91 -20.18 5.86 1.97
N GLU A 92 -21.18 5.67 1.14
CA GLU A 92 -21.94 4.41 1.03
C GLU A 92 -21.09 3.24 0.54
N LEU A 93 -20.03 3.51 -0.22
CA LEU A 93 -19.13 2.48 -0.69
C LEU A 93 -18.08 2.06 0.35
N GLY A 94 -18.07 2.69 1.51
CA GLY A 94 -17.26 2.27 2.64
C GLY A 94 -15.75 2.53 2.50
N PHE A 95 -15.33 3.45 1.62
CA PHE A 95 -13.92 3.79 1.48
C PHE A 95 -13.23 4.21 2.78
N PRO A 96 -13.88 4.98 3.69
CA PRO A 96 -13.28 5.28 4.98
C PRO A 96 -12.96 4.04 5.84
N LEU A 97 -13.71 2.95 5.65
CA LEU A 97 -13.48 1.69 6.37
C LEU A 97 -12.16 1.04 5.96
N TYR A 98 -11.62 1.33 4.78
CA TYR A 98 -10.30 0.82 4.37
C TYR A 98 -9.20 1.35 5.26
N ILE A 99 -9.31 2.60 5.74
CA ILE A 99 -8.35 3.16 6.69
C ILE A 99 -8.36 2.34 7.97
N ILE A 100 -9.54 2.04 8.50
CA ILE A 100 -9.71 1.24 9.72
C ILE A 100 -9.16 -0.19 9.50
N GLY A 101 -9.45 -0.80 8.34
CA GLY A 101 -8.99 -2.15 8.02
C GLY A 101 -7.48 -2.26 7.83
N ILE A 102 -6.83 -1.22 7.30
CA ILE A 102 -5.39 -1.23 7.08
C ILE A 102 -4.58 -0.88 8.33
N MET A 103 -5.18 -0.20 9.30
CA MET A 103 -4.48 0.23 10.51
C MET A 103 -3.78 -0.91 11.25
N PRO A 104 -4.43 -2.07 11.53
CA PRO A 104 -3.74 -3.19 12.17
C PRO A 104 -2.53 -3.69 11.38
N VAL A 105 -2.64 -3.72 10.04
CA VAL A 105 -1.53 -4.14 9.16
C VAL A 105 -0.37 -3.17 9.28
N ILE A 106 -0.66 -1.87 9.27
CA ILE A 106 0.34 -0.81 9.40
C ILE A 106 1.05 -0.90 10.75
N PHE A 107 0.29 -1.06 11.85
CA PHE A 107 0.87 -1.22 13.18
C PHE A 107 1.75 -2.47 13.27
N TYR A 108 1.27 -3.59 12.76
CA TYR A 108 2.04 -4.82 12.75
C TYR A 108 3.37 -4.66 12.01
N MET A 109 3.34 -4.02 10.84
CA MET A 109 4.54 -3.77 10.04
C MET A 109 5.52 -2.85 10.77
N HIS A 110 4.99 -1.78 11.39
CA HIS A 110 5.82 -0.83 12.14
C HIS A 110 6.52 -1.50 13.31
N PHE A 111 5.80 -2.26 14.13
CA PHE A 111 6.38 -2.95 15.28
C PHE A 111 7.36 -4.05 14.88
N SER A 112 7.20 -4.66 13.72
CA SER A 112 8.13 -5.70 13.26
C SER A 112 9.48 -5.14 12.79
N LEU A 113 9.60 -3.82 12.57
CA LEU A 113 10.85 -3.16 12.20
C LEU A 113 11.72 -2.82 13.42
N ASN A 114 11.12 -2.76 14.61
CA ASN A 114 11.81 -2.48 15.84
C ASN A 114 12.16 -3.79 16.55
#